data_a483c4ed943f30fd2426fa732d608585
#
_entry.id   a483c4ed943f30fd2426fa732d608585
#
_cell.length_a   1.000
_cell.length_b   1.000
_cell.length_c   1.000
_cell.angle_alpha   90.00
_cell.angle_beta   90.00
_cell.angle_gamma   90.00
#
_symmetry.space_group_name_H-M   'P 1'
#
loop_
_entity.id
_entity.type
_entity.pdbx_description
1 polymer ?
#
loop_
_entity_poly.entity_id
_entity_poly.type
_entity_poly.pdbx_seq_one_letter_code
_entity_poly.pdbx_strand_id
1 'polypeptide(L)'
;MKIGVMNNPAKSVYEETIAFGKAGYDFVDLTIEGPQARDVDTAKMEPILKRYNLALTGHTDPCLPWAYPVPGIRQACLDELERCARIFSALGAGIMNIHPCYFCPPAMRALLVELNIEALKPIVEMASSYGLTIALENFKPPFDRVSTFKTLLKKVAGLSLHLDFGHANMGQNNHAIFCKQLGTAITHVHFSDNRATADHHMPLGVGNIDWKNAVATLKATGYDGTITLEVFCDDSQMRFQYLDLSRKYLLELWQ
;
A
#
# COMPACT_ATOMS: atom_id res chain seq x y z
N MET A 1 10.50 -12.42 -6.31
CA MET A 1 9.85 -11.20 -5.77
C MET A 1 10.49 -9.96 -6.37
N LYS A 2 9.78 -8.83 -6.41
CA LYS A 2 10.28 -7.53 -6.85
C LYS A 2 10.32 -6.57 -5.66
N ILE A 3 11.34 -5.72 -5.59
CA ILE A 3 11.50 -4.73 -4.52
C ILE A 3 11.35 -3.33 -5.09
N GLY A 4 10.42 -2.57 -4.55
CA GLY A 4 10.18 -1.18 -4.91
C GLY A 4 10.20 -0.24 -3.72
N VAL A 5 9.91 1.01 -3.98
CA VAL A 5 9.92 2.09 -2.97
C VAL A 5 8.72 2.99 -3.19
N MET A 6 8.06 3.40 -2.10
CA MET A 6 7.04 4.43 -2.13
C MET A 6 7.69 5.82 -2.28
N ASN A 7 7.14 6.68 -3.13
CA ASN A 7 7.58 8.07 -3.17
C ASN A 7 7.13 8.84 -1.92
N ASN A 8 7.90 9.86 -1.56
CA ASN A 8 7.53 10.77 -0.48
C ASN A 8 6.57 11.86 -1.02
N PRO A 9 5.32 11.96 -0.53
CA PRO A 9 4.36 12.95 -1.02
C PRO A 9 4.80 14.41 -0.88
N ALA A 10 5.76 14.69 0.01
CA ALA A 10 6.33 16.02 0.22
C ALA A 10 7.47 16.37 -0.76
N LYS A 11 7.82 15.47 -1.67
CA LYS A 11 8.92 15.63 -2.63
C LYS A 11 8.42 15.54 -4.07
N SER A 12 9.25 15.99 -5.02
CA SER A 12 8.95 15.82 -6.45
C SER A 12 8.93 14.34 -6.82
N VAL A 13 7.76 13.85 -7.21
CA VAL A 13 7.57 12.45 -7.62
C VAL A 13 8.48 12.04 -8.78
N TYR A 14 8.78 12.96 -9.69
CA TYR A 14 9.66 12.70 -10.84
C TYR A 14 11.11 12.54 -10.43
N GLU A 15 11.60 13.43 -9.54
CA GLU A 15 12.99 13.37 -9.04
C GLU A 15 13.22 12.12 -8.20
N GLU A 16 12.26 11.74 -7.36
CA GLU A 16 12.34 10.52 -6.58
C GLU A 16 12.30 9.27 -7.48
N THR A 17 11.40 9.22 -8.48
CA THR A 17 11.35 8.11 -9.43
C THR A 17 12.66 7.95 -10.21
N ILE A 18 13.28 9.07 -10.62
CA ILE A 18 14.62 9.04 -11.24
C ILE A 18 15.65 8.47 -10.27
N ALA A 19 15.63 8.88 -9.01
CA ALA A 19 16.56 8.40 -8.00
C ALA A 19 16.37 6.90 -7.71
N PHE A 20 15.14 6.41 -7.62
CA PHE A 20 14.84 4.98 -7.47
C PHE A 20 15.34 4.17 -8.67
N GLY A 21 15.13 4.66 -9.88
CA GLY A 21 15.65 4.03 -11.10
C GLY A 21 17.17 3.97 -11.12
N LYS A 22 17.87 5.03 -10.74
CA LYS A 22 19.34 5.05 -10.61
C LYS A 22 19.84 4.08 -9.54
N ALA A 23 19.07 3.89 -8.46
CA ALA A 23 19.40 2.96 -7.39
C ALA A 23 19.08 1.48 -7.77
N GLY A 24 18.44 1.23 -8.92
CA GLY A 24 18.15 -0.11 -9.44
C GLY A 24 17.02 -0.82 -8.69
N TYR A 25 15.98 -0.10 -8.28
CA TYR A 25 14.74 -0.72 -7.80
C TYR A 25 13.92 -1.28 -8.97
N ASP A 26 13.04 -2.23 -8.70
CA ASP A 26 12.26 -2.91 -9.73
C ASP A 26 10.98 -2.14 -10.10
N PHE A 27 10.42 -1.38 -9.15
CA PHE A 27 9.20 -0.61 -9.36
C PHE A 27 9.12 0.60 -8.42
N VAL A 28 8.21 1.50 -8.74
CA VAL A 28 7.77 2.59 -7.87
C VAL A 28 6.39 2.28 -7.34
N ASP A 29 6.19 2.40 -6.05
CA ASP A 29 4.87 2.45 -5.44
C ASP A 29 4.44 3.92 -5.43
N LEU A 30 3.67 4.28 -6.45
CA LEU A 30 3.29 5.66 -6.71
C LEU A 30 2.13 6.05 -5.81
N THR A 31 2.42 6.77 -4.71
CA THR A 31 1.37 7.37 -3.90
C THR A 31 0.95 8.70 -4.49
N ILE A 32 -0.35 8.82 -4.82
CA ILE A 32 -0.98 10.07 -5.25
C ILE A 32 -1.59 10.76 -4.04
N GLU A 33 -0.77 11.60 -3.42
CA GLU A 33 -1.09 12.31 -2.18
C GLU A 33 -0.45 13.70 -2.20
N GLY A 34 -1.06 14.68 -1.48
CA GLY A 34 -0.48 16.02 -1.35
C GLY A 34 0.77 16.07 -0.47
N PRO A 35 1.55 17.16 -0.54
CA PRO A 35 1.33 18.31 -1.41
C PRO A 35 2.02 18.24 -2.78
N GLN A 36 3.05 17.39 -3.01
CA GLN A 36 3.88 17.41 -4.22
C GLN A 36 3.58 16.26 -5.21
N ALA A 37 2.89 15.21 -4.77
CA ALA A 37 2.58 14.04 -5.60
C ALA A 37 1.09 13.94 -5.99
N ARG A 38 0.27 14.97 -5.71
CA ARG A 38 -1.16 14.96 -6.03
C ARG A 38 -1.43 14.97 -7.53
N ASP A 39 -0.70 15.79 -8.28
CA ASP A 39 -0.92 15.99 -9.70
C ASP A 39 0.22 15.35 -10.50
N VAL A 40 0.02 14.09 -10.87
CA VAL A 40 1.00 13.33 -11.65
C VAL A 40 0.68 13.46 -13.15
N ASP A 41 1.58 14.08 -13.89
CA ASP A 41 1.55 14.15 -15.35
C ASP A 41 2.12 12.85 -15.93
N THR A 42 1.26 12.04 -16.51
CA THR A 42 1.65 10.74 -17.10
C THR A 42 2.64 10.89 -18.25
N ALA A 43 2.53 11.97 -19.05
CA ALA A 43 3.43 12.23 -20.16
C ALA A 43 4.88 12.53 -19.70
N LYS A 44 5.04 13.06 -18.48
CA LYS A 44 6.38 13.25 -17.86
C LYS A 44 6.85 11.97 -17.16
N MET A 45 5.94 11.20 -16.55
CA MET A 45 6.31 10.01 -15.78
C MET A 45 6.70 8.83 -16.68
N GLU A 46 5.95 8.58 -17.75
CA GLU A 46 6.15 7.44 -18.64
C GLU A 46 7.58 7.31 -19.20
N PRO A 47 8.23 8.39 -19.71
CA PRO A 47 9.62 8.33 -20.18
C PRO A 47 10.61 7.97 -19.07
N ILE A 48 10.34 8.39 -17.82
CA ILE A 48 11.19 8.06 -16.67
C ILE A 48 11.10 6.56 -16.36
N LEU A 49 9.86 6.03 -16.26
CA LEU A 49 9.64 4.60 -16.02
C LEU A 49 10.31 3.75 -17.10
N LYS A 50 10.12 4.10 -18.38
CA LYS A 50 10.75 3.40 -19.51
C LYS A 50 12.28 3.47 -19.46
N ARG A 51 12.85 4.64 -19.18
CA ARG A 51 14.32 4.85 -19.13
C ARG A 51 14.99 3.92 -18.13
N TYR A 52 14.36 3.70 -16.97
CA TYR A 52 14.94 2.93 -15.89
C TYR A 52 14.33 1.52 -15.77
N ASN A 53 13.46 1.12 -16.70
CA ASN A 53 12.74 -0.16 -16.69
C ASN A 53 12.01 -0.40 -15.34
N LEU A 54 11.39 0.65 -14.81
CA LEU A 54 10.61 0.58 -13.58
C LEU A 54 9.17 0.18 -13.88
N ALA A 55 8.69 -0.84 -13.18
CA ALA A 55 7.25 -1.10 -13.07
C ALA A 55 6.59 -0.09 -12.11
N LEU A 56 5.27 -0.16 -11.97
CA LEU A 56 4.51 0.72 -11.08
C LEU A 56 3.39 -0.04 -10.38
N THR A 57 3.22 0.23 -9.09
CA THR A 57 1.99 -0.01 -8.31
C THR A 57 1.40 1.34 -7.94
N GLY A 58 0.09 1.40 -7.77
CA GLY A 58 -0.59 2.64 -7.37
C GLY A 58 -0.96 2.62 -5.90
N HIS A 59 -0.84 3.77 -5.24
CA HIS A 59 -1.29 3.97 -3.87
C HIS A 59 -2.05 5.29 -3.75
N THR A 60 -3.13 5.31 -2.98
CA THR A 60 -3.99 6.51 -2.85
C THR A 60 -3.86 7.14 -1.48
N ASP A 61 -4.29 8.40 -1.38
CA ASP A 61 -4.35 9.13 -0.12
C ASP A 61 -5.09 8.32 0.97
N PRO A 62 -4.44 8.03 2.12
CA PRO A 62 -5.00 7.21 3.19
C PRO A 62 -6.16 7.90 3.93
N CYS A 63 -6.33 9.20 3.73
CA CYS A 63 -7.32 10.00 4.43
C CYS A 63 -8.65 10.17 3.66
N LEU A 64 -8.80 9.57 2.48
CA LEU A 64 -10.04 9.66 1.70
C LEU A 64 -11.22 8.98 2.44
N PRO A 65 -12.29 9.73 2.80
CA PRO A 65 -13.42 9.19 3.54
C PRO A 65 -14.46 8.54 2.61
N TRP A 66 -14.02 7.64 1.73
CA TRP A 66 -14.81 7.05 0.65
C TRP A 66 -15.97 6.14 1.11
N ALA A 67 -16.00 5.68 2.37
CA ALA A 67 -17.13 4.97 2.97
C ALA A 67 -17.94 5.83 3.95
N TYR A 68 -17.69 7.14 4.02
CA TYR A 68 -18.44 8.03 4.90
C TYR A 68 -19.93 8.04 4.52
N PRO A 69 -20.89 8.01 5.50
CA PRO A 69 -22.31 7.79 5.22
C PRO A 69 -23.06 9.01 4.62
N VAL A 70 -22.36 9.92 3.97
CA VAL A 70 -22.94 11.06 3.24
C VAL A 70 -22.72 10.85 1.74
N PRO A 71 -23.80 10.69 0.91
CA PRO A 71 -23.66 10.33 -0.50
C PRO A 71 -22.75 11.25 -1.32
N GLY A 72 -22.86 12.56 -1.13
CA GLY A 72 -22.02 13.54 -1.84
C GLY A 72 -20.53 13.40 -1.52
N ILE A 73 -20.17 13.07 -0.29
CA ILE A 73 -18.78 12.81 0.11
C ILE A 73 -18.27 11.53 -0.56
N ARG A 74 -19.06 10.46 -0.54
CA ARG A 74 -18.69 9.20 -1.20
C ARG A 74 -18.49 9.38 -2.70
N GLN A 75 -19.40 10.14 -3.36
CA GLN A 75 -19.26 10.39 -4.79
C GLN A 75 -17.98 11.16 -5.11
N ALA A 76 -17.69 12.23 -4.37
CA ALA A 76 -16.45 12.98 -4.56
C ALA A 76 -15.19 12.13 -4.36
N CYS A 77 -15.22 11.21 -3.36
CA CYS A 77 -14.11 10.27 -3.17
C CYS A 77 -14.01 9.23 -4.30
N LEU A 78 -15.14 8.73 -4.81
CA LEU A 78 -15.15 7.82 -5.95
C LEU A 78 -14.58 8.47 -7.20
N ASP A 79 -14.95 9.74 -7.47
CA ASP A 79 -14.42 10.52 -8.59
C ASP A 79 -12.89 10.72 -8.45
N GLU A 80 -12.39 10.95 -7.25
CA GLU A 80 -10.96 11.07 -6.97
C GLU A 80 -10.23 9.72 -7.13
N LEU A 81 -10.79 8.64 -6.62
CA LEU A 81 -10.24 7.29 -6.80
C LEU A 81 -10.21 6.90 -8.29
N GLU A 82 -11.24 7.27 -9.06
CA GLU A 82 -11.25 7.05 -10.51
C GLU A 82 -10.18 7.89 -11.23
N ARG A 83 -9.95 9.14 -10.78
CA ARG A 83 -8.84 9.96 -11.29
C ARG A 83 -7.49 9.27 -11.05
N CYS A 84 -7.26 8.72 -9.85
CA CYS A 84 -6.07 7.94 -9.54
C CYS A 84 -5.97 6.68 -10.40
N ALA A 85 -7.07 5.93 -10.55
CA ALA A 85 -7.11 4.72 -11.37
C ALA A 85 -6.74 4.98 -12.83
N ARG A 86 -7.20 6.09 -13.42
CA ARG A 86 -6.80 6.49 -14.78
C ARG A 86 -5.30 6.74 -14.90
N ILE A 87 -4.69 7.41 -13.92
CA ILE A 87 -3.24 7.66 -13.91
C ILE A 87 -2.47 6.35 -13.78
N PHE A 88 -2.84 5.51 -12.82
CA PHE A 88 -2.18 4.23 -12.57
C PHE A 88 -2.27 3.30 -13.79
N SER A 89 -3.45 3.18 -14.38
CA SER A 89 -3.67 2.38 -15.59
C SER A 89 -2.85 2.90 -16.77
N ALA A 90 -2.85 4.21 -17.01
CA ALA A 90 -2.05 4.83 -18.07
C ALA A 90 -0.54 4.60 -17.91
N LEU A 91 -0.06 4.45 -16.68
CA LEU A 91 1.34 4.16 -16.36
C LEU A 91 1.64 2.65 -16.24
N GLY A 92 0.67 1.78 -16.52
CA GLY A 92 0.85 0.34 -16.59
C GLY A 92 0.81 -0.37 -15.24
N ALA A 93 0.22 0.22 -14.20
CA ALA A 93 -0.03 -0.49 -12.95
C ALA A 93 -1.06 -1.62 -13.13
N GLY A 94 -0.92 -2.67 -12.34
CA GLY A 94 -1.93 -3.74 -12.23
C GLY A 94 -2.62 -3.76 -10.86
N ILE A 95 -2.10 -2.99 -9.89
CA ILE A 95 -2.58 -2.92 -8.52
C ILE A 95 -2.81 -1.47 -8.14
N MET A 96 -3.92 -1.22 -7.44
CA MET A 96 -4.24 0.04 -6.78
C MET A 96 -4.47 -0.22 -5.30
N ASN A 97 -3.53 0.23 -4.48
CA ASN A 97 -3.60 0.14 -3.03
C ASN A 97 -4.48 1.24 -2.47
N ILE A 98 -5.36 0.89 -1.56
CA ILE A 98 -6.21 1.82 -0.82
C ILE A 98 -6.25 1.46 0.66
N HIS A 99 -6.32 2.47 1.53
CA HIS A 99 -6.59 2.27 2.95
C HIS A 99 -8.08 2.07 3.21
N PRO A 100 -8.49 1.31 4.24
CA PRO A 100 -9.88 1.27 4.64
C PRO A 100 -10.33 2.64 5.16
N CYS A 101 -11.56 3.03 4.85
CA CYS A 101 -12.13 4.22 5.43
C CYS A 101 -12.48 3.96 6.90
N TYR A 102 -11.76 4.60 7.82
CA TYR A 102 -12.01 4.49 9.26
C TYR A 102 -12.79 5.69 9.82
N PHE A 103 -13.15 6.64 8.98
CA PHE A 103 -13.96 7.80 9.34
C PHE A 103 -15.46 7.43 9.32
N CYS A 104 -16.16 7.66 10.43
CA CYS A 104 -17.60 7.57 10.49
C CYS A 104 -18.12 8.36 11.70
N PRO A 105 -19.41 8.76 11.70
CA PRO A 105 -20.04 9.32 12.90
C PRO A 105 -19.95 8.34 14.08
N PRO A 106 -19.74 8.82 15.32
CA PRO A 106 -19.57 7.96 16.50
C PRO A 106 -20.70 6.94 16.69
N ALA A 107 -21.94 7.33 16.40
CA ALA A 107 -23.12 6.46 16.49
C ALA A 107 -23.13 5.31 15.45
N MET A 108 -22.34 5.42 14.39
CA MET A 108 -22.26 4.43 13.31
C MET A 108 -20.99 3.56 13.38
N ARG A 109 -20.21 3.69 14.42
CA ARG A 109 -18.91 3.00 14.55
C ARG A 109 -19.05 1.46 14.49
N ALA A 110 -20.16 0.92 15.01
CA ALA A 110 -20.46 -0.51 14.91
C ALA A 110 -20.72 -0.98 13.47
N LEU A 111 -21.07 -0.08 12.55
CA LEU A 111 -21.36 -0.37 11.14
C LEU A 111 -20.18 -0.11 10.22
N LEU A 112 -19.00 0.24 10.76
CA LEU A 112 -17.87 0.69 9.98
C LEU A 112 -17.41 -0.34 8.91
N VAL A 113 -17.42 -1.62 9.25
CA VAL A 113 -17.08 -2.71 8.31
C VAL A 113 -18.12 -2.82 7.20
N GLU A 114 -19.40 -2.76 7.53
CA GLU A 114 -20.50 -2.79 6.57
C GLU A 114 -20.47 -1.60 5.62
N LEU A 115 -20.20 -0.40 6.13
CA LEU A 115 -20.03 0.81 5.32
C LEU A 115 -18.87 0.65 4.31
N ASN A 116 -17.76 0.07 4.75
CA ASN A 116 -16.64 -0.23 3.86
C ASN A 116 -17.01 -1.27 2.80
N ILE A 117 -17.70 -2.35 3.17
CA ILE A 117 -18.15 -3.39 2.23
C ILE A 117 -19.02 -2.77 1.13
N GLU A 118 -20.01 -1.97 1.49
CA GLU A 118 -20.91 -1.36 0.50
C GLU A 118 -20.22 -0.37 -0.43
N ALA A 119 -19.28 0.42 0.09
CA ALA A 119 -18.56 1.39 -0.71
C ALA A 119 -17.43 0.75 -1.56
N LEU A 120 -16.83 -0.36 -1.12
CA LEU A 120 -15.81 -1.08 -1.88
C LEU A 120 -16.35 -1.70 -3.18
N LYS A 121 -17.61 -2.13 -3.23
CA LYS A 121 -18.19 -2.78 -4.41
C LYS A 121 -18.05 -1.91 -5.67
N PRO A 122 -18.58 -0.68 -5.71
CA PRO A 122 -18.41 0.20 -6.89
C PRO A 122 -16.94 0.61 -7.11
N ILE A 123 -16.11 0.71 -6.07
CA ILE A 123 -14.68 1.03 -6.22
C ILE A 123 -13.95 -0.11 -6.92
N VAL A 124 -14.19 -1.36 -6.54
CA VAL A 124 -13.58 -2.54 -7.20
C VAL A 124 -14.05 -2.67 -8.64
N GLU A 125 -15.34 -2.44 -8.91
CA GLU A 125 -15.90 -2.46 -10.27
C GLU A 125 -15.25 -1.36 -11.14
N MET A 126 -15.17 -0.14 -10.64
CA MET A 126 -14.50 0.98 -11.31
C MET A 126 -13.03 0.64 -11.59
N ALA A 127 -12.25 0.21 -10.60
CA ALA A 127 -10.84 -0.13 -10.78
C ALA A 127 -10.63 -1.26 -11.80
N SER A 128 -11.50 -2.28 -11.77
CA SER A 128 -11.48 -3.38 -12.74
C SER A 128 -11.67 -2.91 -14.17
N SER A 129 -12.50 -1.88 -14.41
CA SER A 129 -12.68 -1.30 -15.76
C SER A 129 -11.41 -0.63 -16.32
N TYR A 130 -10.48 -0.26 -15.44
CA TYR A 130 -9.14 0.24 -15.76
C TYR A 130 -8.05 -0.84 -15.75
N GLY A 131 -8.40 -2.12 -15.58
CA GLY A 131 -7.44 -3.23 -15.50
C GLY A 131 -6.69 -3.30 -14.17
N LEU A 132 -7.21 -2.67 -13.12
CA LEU A 132 -6.59 -2.60 -11.81
C LEU A 132 -7.28 -3.54 -10.81
N THR A 133 -6.49 -4.19 -9.97
CA THR A 133 -6.98 -4.92 -8.79
C THR A 133 -6.87 -4.01 -7.56
N ILE A 134 -7.96 -3.84 -6.82
CA ILE A 134 -7.93 -3.15 -5.53
C ILE A 134 -7.28 -4.05 -4.48
N ALA A 135 -6.21 -3.57 -3.88
CA ALA A 135 -5.58 -4.16 -2.70
C ALA A 135 -5.87 -3.29 -1.48
N LEU A 136 -6.71 -3.81 -0.57
CA LEU A 136 -7.07 -3.11 0.65
C LEU A 136 -6.04 -3.39 1.73
N GLU A 137 -5.52 -2.34 2.33
CA GLU A 137 -4.46 -2.43 3.33
C GLU A 137 -5.02 -2.76 4.73
N ASN A 138 -4.29 -3.58 5.51
CA ASN A 138 -4.58 -3.70 6.95
C ASN A 138 -4.13 -2.42 7.65
N PHE A 139 -4.96 -1.93 8.56
CA PHE A 139 -4.76 -0.63 9.19
C PHE A 139 -5.23 -0.62 10.66
N LYS A 140 -5.76 0.49 11.13
CA LYS A 140 -6.30 0.67 12.47
C LYS A 140 -7.56 -0.18 12.73
N PRO A 141 -7.88 -0.49 13.99
CA PRO A 141 -9.11 -1.23 14.33
C PRO A 141 -10.39 -0.64 13.68
N PRO A 142 -11.26 -1.50 13.13
CA PRO A 142 -11.25 -2.95 13.15
C PRO A 142 -10.48 -3.64 12.01
N PHE A 143 -9.77 -2.88 11.17
CA PHE A 143 -9.05 -3.37 9.98
C PHE A 143 -7.64 -3.91 10.30
N ASP A 144 -7.30 -4.06 11.57
CA ASP A 144 -6.13 -4.77 12.10
C ASP A 144 -6.40 -6.26 12.36
N ARG A 145 -7.57 -6.78 11.92
CA ARG A 145 -8.04 -8.13 12.26
C ARG A 145 -8.25 -8.98 11.03
N VAL A 146 -7.70 -10.17 11.08
CA VAL A 146 -7.93 -11.20 10.05
C VAL A 146 -9.42 -11.53 9.86
N SER A 147 -10.21 -11.54 10.94
CA SER A 147 -11.67 -11.79 10.87
C SER A 147 -12.40 -10.73 10.04
N THR A 148 -11.98 -9.46 10.13
CA THR A 148 -12.52 -8.37 9.31
C THR A 148 -12.18 -8.60 7.84
N PHE A 149 -10.92 -8.90 7.52
CA PHE A 149 -10.50 -9.16 6.15
C PHE A 149 -11.16 -10.40 5.55
N LYS A 150 -11.36 -11.48 6.32
CA LYS A 150 -12.18 -12.63 5.85
C LYS A 150 -13.57 -12.22 5.43
N THR A 151 -14.19 -11.31 6.18
CA THR A 151 -15.54 -10.82 5.88
C THR A 151 -15.53 -9.93 4.63
N LEU A 152 -14.57 -9.00 4.51
CA LEU A 152 -14.40 -8.12 3.36
C LEU A 152 -14.16 -8.92 2.08
N LEU A 153 -13.15 -9.78 2.06
CA LEU A 153 -12.79 -10.63 0.91
C LEU A 153 -13.93 -11.56 0.48
N LYS A 154 -14.73 -12.06 1.42
CA LYS A 154 -15.91 -12.88 1.12
C LYS A 154 -17.04 -12.08 0.49
N LYS A 155 -17.28 -10.83 0.93
CA LYS A 155 -18.43 -10.01 0.53
C LYS A 155 -18.16 -9.08 -0.65
N VAL A 156 -16.89 -8.83 -0.97
CA VAL A 156 -16.47 -7.95 -2.07
C VAL A 156 -15.65 -8.77 -3.06
N ALA A 157 -16.30 -9.24 -4.12
CA ALA A 157 -15.64 -10.01 -5.18
C ALA A 157 -14.59 -9.15 -5.89
N GLY A 158 -13.41 -9.71 -6.18
CA GLY A 158 -12.30 -9.00 -6.83
C GLY A 158 -11.43 -8.16 -5.90
N LEU A 159 -11.77 -8.06 -4.59
CA LEU A 159 -10.93 -7.44 -3.59
C LEU A 159 -9.74 -8.33 -3.26
N SER A 160 -8.58 -7.75 -3.07
CA SER A 160 -7.37 -8.42 -2.58
C SER A 160 -6.83 -7.77 -1.30
N LEU A 161 -5.82 -8.38 -0.71
CA LEU A 161 -5.17 -7.88 0.51
C LEU A 161 -3.83 -7.24 0.16
N HIS A 162 -3.64 -6.01 0.59
CA HIS A 162 -2.34 -5.40 0.79
C HIS A 162 -1.95 -5.62 2.25
N LEU A 163 -0.87 -6.36 2.50
CA LEU A 163 -0.40 -6.61 3.85
C LEU A 163 0.75 -5.67 4.21
N ASP A 164 0.48 -4.68 5.04
CA ASP A 164 1.51 -3.88 5.69
C ASP A 164 1.98 -4.55 6.98
N PHE A 165 3.29 -4.81 7.06
CA PHE A 165 3.92 -5.50 8.20
C PHE A 165 4.12 -4.57 9.40
N GLY A 166 4.32 -3.28 9.16
CA GLY A 166 4.39 -2.27 10.20
C GLY A 166 3.05 -2.12 10.92
N HIS A 167 1.96 -1.99 10.17
CA HIS A 167 0.60 -1.96 10.71
C HIS A 167 0.24 -3.26 11.44
N ALA A 168 0.63 -4.42 10.89
CA ALA A 168 0.39 -5.71 11.55
C ALA A 168 1.18 -5.85 12.86
N ASN A 169 2.34 -5.21 13.00
CA ASN A 169 3.11 -5.20 14.24
C ASN A 169 2.44 -4.38 15.37
N MET A 170 1.65 -3.38 14.99
CA MET A 170 0.88 -2.55 15.94
C MET A 170 -0.53 -3.09 16.19
N GLY A 171 -1.04 -3.91 15.27
CA GLY A 171 -2.42 -4.37 15.26
C GLY A 171 -2.71 -5.54 16.21
N GLN A 172 -3.98 -5.94 16.26
CA GLN A 172 -4.42 -7.09 17.07
C GLN A 172 -3.92 -8.42 16.50
N ASN A 173 -3.81 -8.54 15.18
CA ASN A 173 -3.23 -9.71 14.52
C ASN A 173 -1.92 -9.33 13.83
N ASN A 174 -0.85 -10.04 14.18
CA ASN A 174 0.45 -9.84 13.56
C ASN A 174 0.52 -10.44 12.14
N HIS A 175 1.60 -10.12 11.42
CA HIS A 175 1.84 -10.57 10.06
C HIS A 175 1.77 -12.10 9.89
N ALA A 176 2.25 -12.88 10.88
CA ALA A 176 2.23 -14.35 10.79
C ALA A 176 0.79 -14.90 10.78
N ILE A 177 -0.13 -14.29 11.52
CA ILE A 177 -1.55 -14.67 11.52
C ILE A 177 -2.20 -14.31 10.19
N PHE A 178 -1.91 -13.12 9.64
CA PHE A 178 -2.37 -12.70 8.31
C PHE A 178 -1.84 -13.66 7.23
N CYS A 179 -0.54 -13.90 7.16
CA CYS A 179 0.06 -14.83 6.21
C CYS A 179 -0.56 -16.23 6.29
N LYS A 180 -0.68 -16.79 7.50
CA LYS A 180 -1.25 -18.13 7.70
C LYS A 180 -2.69 -18.26 7.23
N GLN A 181 -3.52 -17.22 7.42
CA GLN A 181 -4.97 -17.31 7.20
C GLN A 181 -5.46 -16.66 5.91
N LEU A 182 -4.68 -15.75 5.32
CA LEU A 182 -5.05 -14.95 4.16
C LEU A 182 -3.94 -14.90 3.10
N GLY A 183 -2.89 -15.72 3.20
CA GLY A 183 -1.71 -15.66 2.33
C GLY A 183 -2.03 -15.67 0.84
N THR A 184 -3.04 -16.44 0.41
CA THR A 184 -3.47 -16.51 -1.00
C THR A 184 -4.19 -15.25 -1.51
N ALA A 185 -4.63 -14.37 -0.60
CA ALA A 185 -5.27 -13.10 -0.95
C ALA A 185 -4.28 -11.93 -0.99
N ILE A 186 -3.03 -12.12 -0.53
CA ILE A 186 -2.01 -11.08 -0.51
C ILE A 186 -1.52 -10.84 -1.94
N THR A 187 -1.70 -9.63 -2.46
CA THR A 187 -1.22 -9.22 -3.79
C THR A 187 -0.12 -8.18 -3.73
N HIS A 188 0.00 -7.47 -2.61
CA HIS A 188 1.03 -6.48 -2.38
C HIS A 188 1.43 -6.45 -0.90
N VAL A 189 2.66 -6.03 -0.60
CA VAL A 189 3.15 -5.89 0.78
C VAL A 189 3.94 -4.60 0.96
N HIS A 190 3.75 -3.97 2.13
CA HIS A 190 4.65 -2.93 2.62
C HIS A 190 5.53 -3.45 3.75
N PHE A 191 6.81 -3.10 3.66
CA PHE A 191 7.82 -3.36 4.68
C PHE A 191 8.37 -2.04 5.22
N SER A 192 8.06 -1.77 6.47
CA SER A 192 8.68 -0.75 7.30
C SER A 192 8.79 -1.27 8.72
N ASP A 193 9.77 -0.82 9.49
CA ASP A 193 9.91 -1.23 10.87
C ASP A 193 9.31 -0.19 11.82
N ASN A 194 8.90 -0.63 12.99
CA ASN A 194 8.43 0.22 14.06
C ASN A 194 8.63 -0.47 15.43
N ARG A 195 8.24 0.18 16.51
CA ARG A 195 8.34 -0.35 17.88
C ARG A 195 7.00 -0.75 18.48
N ALA A 196 5.99 -1.03 17.63
CA ALA A 196 4.62 -1.34 18.02
C ALA A 196 3.89 -0.22 18.80
N THR A 197 4.43 0.99 18.83
CA THR A 197 3.86 2.15 19.55
C THR A 197 3.31 3.22 18.62
N ALA A 198 3.86 3.31 17.42
CA ALA A 198 3.43 4.22 16.36
C ALA A 198 3.91 3.70 15.01
N ASP A 199 3.34 4.21 13.94
CA ASP A 199 3.75 3.96 12.58
C ASP A 199 4.98 4.82 12.25
N HIS A 200 6.17 4.25 12.52
CA HIS A 200 7.42 5.00 12.46
C HIS A 200 8.09 4.98 11.10
N HIS A 201 7.70 4.08 10.20
CA HIS A 201 8.35 3.86 8.89
C HIS A 201 9.89 3.76 8.95
N MET A 202 10.39 3.05 9.97
CA MET A 202 11.83 2.89 10.20
C MET A 202 12.46 1.94 9.17
N PRO A 203 13.79 2.02 8.95
CA PRO A 203 14.54 1.00 8.23
C PRO A 203 14.36 -0.38 8.86
N LEU A 204 14.39 -1.43 8.03
CA LEU A 204 14.24 -2.80 8.50
C LEU A 204 15.34 -3.16 9.49
N GLY A 205 14.96 -3.76 10.63
CA GLY A 205 15.86 -4.17 11.70
C GLY A 205 16.20 -3.07 12.73
N VAL A 206 15.60 -1.87 12.61
CA VAL A 206 15.79 -0.77 13.57
C VAL A 206 14.68 -0.74 14.64
N GLY A 207 13.53 -1.31 14.35
CA GLY A 207 12.40 -1.43 15.27
C GLY A 207 12.43 -2.73 16.08
N ASN A 208 11.28 -3.37 16.22
CA ASN A 208 11.13 -4.62 16.96
C ASN A 208 10.43 -5.76 16.18
N ILE A 209 10.24 -5.59 14.86
CA ILE A 209 9.72 -6.67 14.02
C ILE A 209 10.79 -7.76 13.88
N ASP A 210 10.42 -9.01 14.14
CA ASP A 210 11.26 -10.16 13.80
C ASP A 210 11.23 -10.41 12.27
N TRP A 211 12.10 -9.71 11.55
CA TRP A 211 12.15 -9.77 10.08
C TRP A 211 12.51 -11.15 9.54
N LYS A 212 13.27 -11.96 10.29
CA LYS A 212 13.56 -13.33 9.91
C LYS A 212 12.28 -14.18 9.89
N ASN A 213 11.47 -14.06 10.93
CA ASN A 213 10.17 -14.72 10.99
C ASN A 213 9.18 -14.10 9.97
N ALA A 214 9.17 -12.77 9.82
CA ALA A 214 8.31 -12.05 8.91
C ALA A 214 8.49 -12.52 7.46
N VAL A 215 9.73 -12.55 6.97
CA VAL A 215 10.07 -13.02 5.63
C VAL A 215 9.78 -14.52 5.48
N ALA A 216 10.13 -15.34 6.47
CA ALA A 216 9.85 -16.77 6.41
C ALA A 216 8.35 -17.09 6.32
N THR A 217 7.51 -16.38 7.08
CA THR A 217 6.05 -16.56 7.04
C THR A 217 5.44 -16.11 5.73
N LEU A 218 5.93 -15.02 5.14
CA LEU A 218 5.49 -14.56 3.83
C LEU A 218 5.90 -15.55 2.73
N LYS A 219 7.15 -16.01 2.71
CA LYS A 219 7.63 -17.03 1.76
C LYS A 219 6.82 -18.33 1.84
N ALA A 220 6.43 -18.74 3.05
CA ALA A 220 5.64 -19.96 3.26
C ALA A 220 4.23 -19.89 2.62
N THR A 221 3.72 -18.70 2.29
CA THR A 221 2.47 -18.54 1.52
C THR A 221 2.63 -18.81 0.03
N GLY A 222 3.86 -18.94 -0.48
CA GLY A 222 4.18 -18.96 -1.91
C GLY A 222 4.23 -17.58 -2.54
N TYR A 223 4.26 -16.52 -1.76
CA TYR A 223 4.30 -15.14 -2.26
C TYR A 223 5.56 -14.85 -3.07
N ASP A 224 5.39 -14.39 -4.30
CA ASP A 224 6.45 -13.95 -5.21
C ASP A 224 6.11 -12.61 -5.90
N GLY A 225 5.34 -11.79 -5.22
CA GLY A 225 4.84 -10.51 -5.73
C GLY A 225 5.79 -9.34 -5.48
N THR A 226 5.20 -8.17 -5.26
CA THR A 226 5.86 -6.89 -5.05
C THR A 226 5.97 -6.54 -3.56
N ILE A 227 7.17 -6.14 -3.12
CA ILE A 227 7.44 -5.64 -1.77
C ILE A 227 7.89 -4.19 -1.87
N THR A 228 7.10 -3.29 -1.32
CA THR A 228 7.47 -1.87 -1.18
C THR A 228 8.24 -1.66 0.12
N LEU A 229 9.39 -1.02 0.03
CA LEU A 229 10.06 -0.44 1.19
C LEU A 229 9.45 0.93 1.46
N GLU A 230 8.63 1.00 2.50
CA GLU A 230 7.95 2.22 2.94
C GLU A 230 8.74 2.86 4.09
N VAL A 231 9.94 3.34 3.78
CA VAL A 231 10.88 3.93 4.75
C VAL A 231 10.95 5.42 4.53
N PHE A 232 10.65 6.20 5.56
CA PHE A 232 10.69 7.65 5.52
C PHE A 232 11.74 8.23 6.46
N CYS A 233 12.29 9.36 6.05
CA CYS A 233 13.22 10.20 6.81
C CYS A 233 13.18 11.60 6.22
N ASP A 234 13.24 12.63 7.05
CA ASP A 234 13.19 14.03 6.61
C ASP A 234 14.40 14.38 5.74
N ASP A 235 15.59 13.86 6.09
CA ASP A 235 16.79 13.99 5.29
C ASP A 235 16.76 13.00 4.11
N SER A 236 16.71 13.53 2.89
CA SER A 236 16.62 12.71 1.68
C SER A 236 17.85 11.84 1.46
N GLN A 237 19.05 12.31 1.81
CA GLN A 237 20.28 11.52 1.66
C GLN A 237 20.29 10.34 2.63
N MET A 238 19.91 10.57 3.88
CA MET A 238 19.77 9.53 4.89
C MET A 238 18.68 8.53 4.50
N ARG A 239 17.55 9.00 3.95
CA ARG A 239 16.48 8.12 3.48
C ARG A 239 16.99 7.11 2.45
N PHE A 240 17.77 7.54 1.46
CA PHE A 240 18.32 6.63 0.46
C PHE A 240 19.32 5.63 1.07
N GLN A 241 20.10 6.02 2.07
CA GLN A 241 20.96 5.07 2.80
C GLN A 241 20.12 4.04 3.56
N TYR A 242 19.05 4.44 4.23
CA TYR A 242 18.13 3.55 4.93
C TYR A 242 17.42 2.58 3.99
N LEU A 243 16.99 3.06 2.83
CA LEU A 243 16.38 2.23 1.79
C LEU A 243 17.38 1.19 1.24
N ASP A 244 18.63 1.58 0.98
CA ASP A 244 19.68 0.66 0.51
C ASP A 244 20.00 -0.42 1.56
N LEU A 245 20.14 -0.03 2.83
CA LEU A 245 20.36 -0.97 3.94
C LEU A 245 19.18 -1.93 4.10
N SER A 246 17.96 -1.41 4.06
CA SER A 246 16.74 -2.23 4.16
C SER A 246 16.63 -3.23 3.02
N ARG A 247 16.94 -2.79 1.78
CA ARG A 247 16.96 -3.65 0.60
C ARG A 247 17.99 -4.78 0.72
N LYS A 248 19.22 -4.47 1.15
CA LYS A 248 20.28 -5.45 1.35
C LYS A 248 19.86 -6.48 2.40
N TYR A 249 19.36 -6.01 3.53
CA TYR A 249 18.89 -6.88 4.60
C TYR A 249 17.73 -7.78 4.14
N LEU A 250 16.76 -7.25 3.41
CA LEU A 250 15.67 -8.05 2.84
C LEU A 250 16.19 -9.12 1.88
N LEU A 251 17.13 -8.78 1.00
CA LEU A 251 17.72 -9.73 0.05
C LEU A 251 18.46 -10.87 0.76
N GLU A 252 19.17 -10.59 1.85
CA GLU A 252 19.84 -11.60 2.68
C GLU A 252 18.82 -12.55 3.32
N LEU A 253 17.70 -12.02 3.83
CA LEU A 253 16.64 -12.81 4.44
C LEU A 253 15.84 -13.63 3.44
N TRP A 254 15.80 -13.20 2.18
CA TRP A 254 15.02 -13.86 1.13
C TRP A 254 15.73 -15.06 0.51
N GLN A 255 17.05 -15.17 0.66
CA GLN A 255 17.83 -16.35 0.22
C GLN A 255 17.38 -17.58 1.00
#